data_e1be37ad172314261f749a17aa7dab05
#
_entry.id   e1be37ad172314261f749a17aa7dab05
#
_cell.length_a   1.000
_cell.length_b   1.000
_cell.length_c   1.000
_cell.angle_alpha   90.00
_cell.angle_beta   90.00
_cell.angle_gamma   90.00
#
_symmetry.space_group_name_H-M   'P 1'
#
loop_
_entity.id
_entity.type
_entity.pdbx_description
1 polymer ?
#
loop_
_entity_poly.entity_id
_entity_poly.type
_entity_poly.pdbx_seq_one_letter_code
_entity_poly.pdbx_strand_id
1 'polypeptide(L)'
;GMRNPYRFSFDRGGTNQLWAGDVGQDAIEEVDTITLGGNYGWRVYEGTQCTGNDPGLCTPANYIMPIYQYPQTGSRCSVTGGNIYRGPQNTFPSGTYVYADYCTGEIFTNAANVTALLDTPRNISSFGEDESGELFITGLGGTLDKIVRARSSADFDGDFKTDVSVFRPSTG
;
A
#
# COMPACT_ATOMS: atom_id res chain seq x y z
N GLY A 1 7.83 18.02 5.28
CA GLY A 1 7.02 17.78 4.10
C GLY A 1 6.98 16.34 3.68
N MET A 2 6.20 16.06 2.65
CA MET A 2 6.25 14.79 1.89
C MET A 2 7.25 14.92 0.75
N ARG A 3 7.77 13.78 0.26
CA ARG A 3 8.73 13.77 -0.84
C ARG A 3 8.04 13.68 -2.21
N ASN A 4 7.32 12.61 -2.44
CA ASN A 4 6.71 12.28 -3.73
C ASN A 4 5.44 11.44 -3.53
N PRO A 5 4.37 12.01 -2.96
CA PRO A 5 3.11 11.29 -2.79
C PRO A 5 2.54 10.91 -4.16
N TYR A 6 2.46 9.61 -4.43
CA TYR A 6 2.06 9.11 -5.75
C TYR A 6 0.57 8.85 -5.85
N ARG A 7 0.01 7.98 -5.01
CA ARG A 7 -1.43 7.74 -4.94
C ARG A 7 -1.93 7.94 -3.53
N PHE A 8 -3.17 8.41 -3.44
CA PHE A 8 -3.85 8.61 -2.18
C PHE A 8 -5.31 8.19 -2.29
N SER A 9 -5.92 7.89 -1.16
CA SER A 9 -7.33 7.56 -1.05
C SER A 9 -7.92 8.00 0.27
N PHE A 10 -9.24 8.25 0.30
CA PHE A 10 -9.98 8.48 1.53
C PHE A 10 -10.59 7.17 2.02
N ASP A 11 -10.62 6.97 3.33
CA ASP A 11 -11.38 5.90 3.98
C ASP A 11 -12.89 6.22 3.96
N ARG A 12 -13.52 6.05 2.80
CA ARG A 12 -14.92 6.47 2.54
C ARG A 12 -15.98 5.71 3.33
N GLY A 13 -15.68 4.53 3.82
CA GLY A 13 -16.62 3.73 4.63
C GLY A 13 -16.34 3.79 6.13
N GLY A 14 -15.41 4.65 6.56
CA GLY A 14 -14.97 4.74 7.93
C GLY A 14 -14.78 6.18 8.42
N THR A 15 -13.55 6.55 8.72
CA THR A 15 -13.19 7.83 9.34
C THR A 15 -13.04 9.00 8.38
N ASN A 16 -13.12 8.77 7.07
CA ASN A 16 -12.74 9.71 6.01
C ASN A 16 -11.26 10.17 6.10
N GLN A 17 -10.42 9.42 6.81
CA GLN A 17 -8.99 9.70 6.87
C GLN A 17 -8.38 9.60 5.48
N LEU A 18 -7.54 10.57 5.12
CA LEU A 18 -6.75 10.53 3.90
C LEU A 18 -5.50 9.70 4.14
N TRP A 19 -5.23 8.75 3.24
CA TRP A 19 -4.04 7.90 3.22
C TRP A 19 -3.27 8.16 1.94
N ALA A 20 -1.94 8.17 2.01
CA ALA A 20 -1.08 8.35 0.85
C ALA A 20 0.14 7.42 0.91
N GLY A 21 0.57 6.92 -0.25
CA GLY A 21 1.89 6.34 -0.42
C GLY A 21 2.87 7.44 -0.83
N ASP A 22 3.90 7.67 -0.05
CA ASP A 22 4.97 8.63 -0.34
C ASP A 22 6.24 7.90 -0.77
N VAL A 23 6.61 8.07 -2.03
CA VAL A 23 7.74 7.35 -2.62
C VAL A 23 9.05 7.88 -2.06
N GLY A 24 9.83 6.98 -1.50
CA GLY A 24 11.14 7.26 -0.92
C GLY A 24 12.20 7.66 -1.93
N GLN A 25 13.36 8.08 -1.44
CA GLN A 25 14.47 8.49 -2.30
C GLN A 25 15.31 7.27 -2.73
N ASP A 26 15.89 6.57 -1.79
CA ASP A 26 16.87 5.53 -2.05
C ASP A 26 16.80 4.34 -1.08
N ALA A 27 16.02 4.44 -0.01
CA ALA A 27 16.09 3.48 1.08
C ALA A 27 14.75 2.92 1.55
N ILE A 28 13.73 3.78 1.73
CA ILE A 28 12.47 3.41 2.39
C ILE A 28 11.27 3.99 1.68
N GLU A 29 10.33 3.13 1.36
CA GLU A 29 8.97 3.49 0.94
C GLU A 29 8.07 3.65 2.15
N GLU A 30 7.12 4.61 2.12
CA GLU A 30 6.26 4.88 3.27
C GLU A 30 4.79 5.10 2.91
N VAL A 31 3.95 4.83 3.90
CA VAL A 31 2.50 5.09 3.85
C VAL A 31 2.12 5.96 5.03
N ASP A 32 1.46 7.06 4.75
CA ASP A 32 1.06 8.06 5.72
C ASP A 32 -0.44 8.22 5.83
N THR A 33 -0.89 8.56 7.04
CA THR A 33 -2.20 9.17 7.25
C THR A 33 -2.06 10.68 7.26
N ILE A 34 -2.79 11.36 6.37
CA ILE A 34 -2.56 12.76 6.10
C ILE A 34 -3.43 13.66 7.00
N THR A 35 -2.77 14.57 7.69
CA THR A 35 -3.38 15.63 8.50
C THR A 35 -3.09 16.98 7.88
N LEU A 36 -4.08 17.87 7.83
CA LEU A 36 -3.91 19.21 7.27
C LEU A 36 -2.81 19.97 8.01
N GLY A 37 -1.83 20.49 7.28
CA GLY A 37 -0.68 21.20 7.82
C GLY A 37 0.39 20.30 8.44
N GLY A 38 0.25 18.97 8.35
CA GLY A 38 1.22 18.00 8.86
C GLY A 38 2.59 18.10 8.18
N ASN A 39 3.64 17.80 8.94
CA ASN A 39 5.01 17.70 8.44
C ASN A 39 5.51 16.26 8.59
N TYR A 40 5.73 15.57 7.46
CA TYR A 40 6.06 14.15 7.35
C TYR A 40 7.58 13.88 7.26
N GLY A 41 8.40 14.92 7.46
CA GLY A 41 9.83 14.78 7.70
C GLY A 41 10.72 14.95 6.49
N TRP A 42 10.26 14.86 5.28
CA TRP A 42 11.11 15.04 4.11
C TRP A 42 11.70 16.47 4.10
N ARG A 43 13.00 16.63 3.88
CA ARG A 43 14.08 15.68 3.54
C ARG A 43 14.95 15.24 4.74
N VAL A 44 14.54 15.55 5.96
CA VAL A 44 15.27 15.15 7.18
C VAL A 44 15.13 13.65 7.42
N TYR A 45 13.94 13.12 7.15
CA TYR A 45 13.61 11.71 7.26
C TYR A 45 13.21 11.11 5.91
N GLU A 46 13.51 9.82 5.76
CA GLU A 46 12.96 8.88 4.79
C GLU A 46 12.44 7.69 5.59
N GLY A 47 11.13 7.50 5.61
CA GLY A 47 10.50 6.65 6.61
C GLY A 47 10.79 7.13 8.03
N THR A 48 11.27 6.23 8.87
CA THR A 48 11.73 6.56 10.24
C THR A 48 13.24 6.78 10.32
N GLN A 49 13.96 6.76 9.20
CA GLN A 49 15.41 6.92 9.16
C GLN A 49 15.80 8.37 8.87
N CYS A 50 16.74 8.88 9.66
CA CYS A 50 17.36 10.15 9.39
C CYS A 50 18.25 10.04 8.15
N THR A 51 18.03 10.91 7.14
CA THR A 51 18.79 10.90 5.89
C THR A 51 20.23 11.42 6.05
N GLY A 52 20.50 12.14 7.13
CA GLY A 52 21.79 12.83 7.32
C GLY A 52 21.94 14.15 6.56
N ASN A 53 20.98 14.54 5.72
CA ASN A 53 21.04 15.79 4.96
C ASN A 53 20.93 17.04 5.86
N ASP A 54 20.16 16.94 6.93
CA ASP A 54 19.94 18.01 7.91
C ASP A 54 20.05 17.44 9.35
N PRO A 55 21.26 17.03 9.79
CA PRO A 55 21.40 16.21 11.02
C PRO A 55 20.96 16.93 12.30
N GLY A 56 21.04 18.27 12.34
CA GLY A 56 20.56 19.06 13.48
C GLY A 56 19.03 19.07 13.64
N LEU A 57 18.27 18.61 12.64
CA LEU A 57 16.82 18.56 12.63
C LEU A 57 16.27 17.14 12.88
N CYS A 58 17.13 16.14 13.03
CA CYS A 58 16.75 14.74 13.27
C CYS A 58 16.17 14.51 14.66
N THR A 59 14.99 15.03 14.90
CA THR A 59 14.24 14.85 16.15
C THR A 59 12.84 14.35 15.78
N PRO A 60 12.55 13.04 15.94
CA PRO A 60 11.28 12.43 15.46
C PRO A 60 10.03 13.12 16.00
N ALA A 61 10.07 13.63 17.22
CA ALA A 61 8.94 14.31 17.84
C ALA A 61 8.45 15.59 17.10
N ASN A 62 9.25 16.10 16.15
CA ASN A 62 8.90 17.26 15.33
C ASN A 62 8.15 16.92 14.04
N TYR A 63 7.97 15.62 13.78
CA TYR A 63 7.40 15.12 12.52
C TYR A 63 6.32 14.08 12.76
N ILE A 64 5.42 13.93 11.80
CA ILE A 64 4.49 12.81 11.74
C ILE A 64 5.21 11.66 11.04
N MET A 65 5.41 10.56 11.77
CA MET A 65 6.06 9.38 11.24
C MET A 65 5.07 8.51 10.45
N PRO A 66 5.53 7.75 9.45
CA PRO A 66 4.67 6.89 8.65
C PRO A 66 3.98 5.82 9.49
N ILE A 67 2.78 5.41 9.05
CA ILE A 67 2.02 4.29 9.63
C ILE A 67 2.65 2.96 9.22
N TYR A 68 3.07 2.86 7.95
CA TYR A 68 3.78 1.71 7.39
C TYR A 68 4.98 2.17 6.61
N GLN A 69 6.00 1.32 6.58
CA GLN A 69 7.18 1.54 5.75
C GLN A 69 7.81 0.21 5.36
N TYR A 70 8.53 0.19 4.24
CA TYR A 70 9.32 -0.96 3.85
C TYR A 70 10.60 -0.53 3.12
N PRO A 71 11.70 -1.33 3.24
CA PRO A 71 12.95 -0.98 2.59
C PRO A 71 12.89 -1.26 1.08
N GLN A 72 13.59 -0.42 0.31
CA GLN A 72 13.87 -0.66 -1.10
C GLN A 72 14.95 -1.74 -1.25
N THR A 73 14.59 -3.00 -0.92
CA THR A 73 15.47 -4.16 -1.02
C THR A 73 14.95 -5.17 -2.03
N GLY A 74 15.83 -5.98 -2.56
CA GLY A 74 15.49 -6.87 -3.66
C GLY A 74 15.22 -6.07 -4.94
N SER A 75 14.01 -6.13 -5.45
CA SER A 75 13.56 -5.35 -6.62
C SER A 75 12.48 -4.34 -6.29
N ARG A 76 12.18 -4.11 -5.01
CA ARG A 76 11.24 -3.08 -4.54
C ARG A 76 11.79 -1.70 -4.81
N CYS A 77 10.96 -0.77 -5.28
CA CYS A 77 11.45 0.53 -5.73
C CYS A 77 10.48 1.70 -5.53
N SER A 78 9.20 1.45 -5.36
CA SER A 78 8.22 2.55 -5.34
C SER A 78 6.87 2.09 -4.80
N VAL A 79 6.44 2.69 -3.70
CA VAL A 79 5.08 2.47 -3.20
C VAL A 79 4.06 3.07 -4.14
N THR A 80 3.11 2.25 -4.57
CA THR A 80 1.99 2.75 -5.39
C THR A 80 0.99 3.54 -4.53
N GLY A 81 0.89 3.24 -3.25
CA GLY A 81 -0.23 3.62 -2.39
C GLY A 81 -1.34 2.58 -2.50
N GLY A 82 -2.54 2.88 -2.03
CA GLY A 82 -3.61 1.90 -1.93
C GLY A 82 -4.94 2.46 -1.45
N ASN A 83 -5.83 1.55 -1.02
CA ASN A 83 -7.16 1.87 -0.49
C ASN A 83 -7.46 1.13 0.81
N ILE A 84 -8.32 1.70 1.64
CA ILE A 84 -8.91 1.00 2.77
C ILE A 84 -10.04 0.10 2.26
N TYR A 85 -9.94 -1.19 2.56
CA TYR A 85 -10.97 -2.15 2.19
C TYR A 85 -12.24 -1.99 3.04
N ARG A 86 -13.40 -1.88 2.37
CA ARG A 86 -14.73 -1.78 2.99
C ARG A 86 -15.76 -2.70 2.34
N GLY A 87 -15.32 -3.59 1.43
CA GLY A 87 -16.21 -4.45 0.66
C GLY A 87 -16.93 -5.52 1.51
N PRO A 88 -18.14 -5.94 1.10
CA PRO A 88 -18.94 -6.95 1.79
C PRO A 88 -18.51 -8.40 1.51
N GLN A 89 -17.62 -8.62 0.51
CA GLN A 89 -17.20 -9.99 0.16
C GLN A 89 -16.17 -10.58 1.15
N ASN A 90 -15.74 -9.78 2.14
CA ASN A 90 -14.77 -10.19 3.16
C ASN A 90 -13.45 -10.72 2.57
N THR A 91 -13.00 -10.12 1.46
CA THR A 91 -11.67 -10.38 0.88
C THR A 91 -10.58 -10.07 1.91
N PHE A 92 -10.76 -8.97 2.64
CA PHE A 92 -9.96 -8.58 3.81
C PHE A 92 -10.87 -8.25 5.00
N PRO A 93 -10.34 -8.20 6.23
CA PRO A 93 -11.04 -7.53 7.33
C PRO A 93 -11.36 -6.08 6.97
N SER A 94 -12.58 -5.62 7.28
CA SER A 94 -12.95 -4.22 7.03
C SER A 94 -12.04 -3.27 7.79
N GLY A 95 -11.52 -2.24 7.10
CA GLY A 95 -10.53 -1.31 7.62
C GLY A 95 -9.08 -1.65 7.32
N THR A 96 -8.84 -2.74 6.59
CA THR A 96 -7.49 -3.07 6.13
C THR A 96 -7.05 -2.11 5.03
N TYR A 97 -5.90 -1.45 5.20
CA TYR A 97 -5.25 -0.72 4.11
C TYR A 97 -4.49 -1.71 3.23
N VAL A 98 -4.80 -1.72 1.95
CA VAL A 98 -4.18 -2.59 0.94
C VAL A 98 -3.39 -1.72 -0.01
N TYR A 99 -2.10 -1.98 -0.17
CA TYR A 99 -1.18 -1.17 -0.97
C TYR A 99 -0.17 -2.06 -1.70
N ALA A 100 0.63 -1.50 -2.61
CA ALA A 100 1.54 -2.28 -3.44
C ALA A 100 2.88 -1.59 -3.69
N ASP A 101 3.88 -2.39 -4.06
CA ASP A 101 5.10 -1.92 -4.72
C ASP A 101 4.94 -2.02 -6.24
N TYR A 102 5.29 -0.95 -6.93
CA TYR A 102 5.17 -0.84 -8.39
C TYR A 102 6.11 -1.79 -9.13
N CYS A 103 7.35 -1.93 -8.66
CA CYS A 103 8.39 -2.69 -9.37
C CYS A 103 8.18 -4.19 -9.26
N THR A 104 7.84 -4.66 -8.07
CA THR A 104 7.70 -6.10 -7.82
C THR A 104 6.29 -6.60 -8.08
N GLY A 105 5.28 -5.74 -7.97
CA GLY A 105 3.88 -6.17 -8.02
C GLY A 105 3.40 -6.84 -6.73
N GLU A 106 4.20 -6.76 -5.67
CA GLU A 106 3.82 -7.23 -4.35
C GLU A 106 2.68 -6.40 -3.79
N ILE A 107 1.66 -7.07 -3.25
CA ILE A 107 0.54 -6.44 -2.53
C ILE A 107 0.74 -6.68 -1.04
N PHE A 108 0.61 -5.61 -0.27
CA PHE A 108 0.76 -5.59 1.18
C PHE A 108 -0.54 -5.21 1.87
N THR A 109 -0.63 -5.57 3.14
CA THR A 109 -1.66 -5.10 4.05
C THR A 109 -1.01 -4.46 5.28
N ASN A 110 -1.81 -3.91 6.18
CA ASN A 110 -1.40 -3.29 7.44
C ASN A 110 -0.75 -4.29 8.43
N ALA A 111 0.30 -4.95 8.00
CA ALA A 111 1.09 -5.81 8.86
C ALA A 111 2.37 -5.08 9.31
N ALA A 112 2.73 -5.23 10.58
CA ALA A 112 3.95 -4.66 11.13
C ALA A 112 5.24 -5.22 10.50
N ASN A 113 5.15 -6.39 9.90
CA ASN A 113 6.21 -7.00 9.10
C ASN A 113 5.80 -6.98 7.63
N VAL A 114 6.61 -6.35 6.79
CA VAL A 114 6.36 -6.18 5.35
C VAL A 114 6.58 -7.51 4.63
N THR A 115 5.65 -8.44 4.86
CA THR A 115 5.55 -9.66 4.06
C THR A 115 4.50 -9.40 3.00
N ALA A 116 4.85 -9.66 1.73
CA ALA A 116 3.88 -9.61 0.66
C ALA A 116 2.75 -10.61 0.93
N LEU A 117 1.52 -10.12 0.88
CA LEU A 117 0.35 -10.98 0.95
C LEU A 117 0.17 -11.73 -0.37
N LEU A 118 0.49 -11.09 -1.46
CA LEU A 118 0.38 -11.60 -2.82
C LEU A 118 1.49 -11.01 -3.67
N ASP A 119 2.15 -11.84 -4.45
CA ASP A 119 3.10 -11.44 -5.48
C ASP A 119 2.43 -11.59 -6.85
N THR A 120 2.36 -10.51 -7.60
CA THR A 120 1.72 -10.49 -8.92
C THR A 120 2.74 -10.15 -10.00
N PRO A 121 2.59 -10.68 -11.23
CA PRO A 121 3.46 -10.29 -12.34
C PRO A 121 3.06 -8.92 -12.94
N ARG A 122 2.60 -7.98 -12.12
CA ARG A 122 2.07 -6.67 -12.54
C ARG A 122 2.96 -5.54 -12.06
N ASN A 123 3.16 -4.54 -12.91
CA ASN A 123 3.57 -3.23 -12.43
C ASN A 123 2.30 -2.48 -12.00
N ILE A 124 1.92 -2.61 -10.73
CA ILE A 124 0.68 -2.05 -10.20
C ILE A 124 0.80 -0.53 -10.14
N SER A 125 0.01 0.17 -10.96
CA SER A 125 0.08 1.62 -11.12
C SER A 125 -0.99 2.39 -10.32
N SER A 126 -2.06 1.71 -9.91
CA SER A 126 -3.14 2.32 -9.11
C SER A 126 -4.02 1.26 -8.47
N PHE A 127 -4.72 1.70 -7.43
CA PHE A 127 -5.87 1.03 -6.84
C PHE A 127 -7.14 1.80 -7.13
N GLY A 128 -8.26 1.09 -7.09
CA GLY A 128 -9.60 1.66 -7.11
C GLY A 128 -10.56 0.78 -6.31
N GLU A 129 -11.73 1.30 -6.04
CA GLU A 129 -12.80 0.56 -5.38
C GLU A 129 -14.11 0.73 -6.15
N ASP A 130 -14.96 -0.30 -6.15
CA ASP A 130 -16.33 -0.17 -6.64
C ASP A 130 -17.24 0.50 -5.58
N GLU A 131 -18.51 0.71 -5.93
CA GLU A 131 -19.50 1.33 -5.03
C GLU A 131 -19.69 0.54 -3.73
N SER A 132 -19.40 -0.75 -3.74
CA SER A 132 -19.51 -1.61 -2.56
C SER A 132 -18.26 -1.64 -1.70
N GLY A 133 -17.13 -1.09 -2.17
CA GLY A 133 -15.85 -1.07 -1.47
C GLY A 133 -14.96 -2.28 -1.76
N GLU A 134 -15.26 -3.06 -2.82
CA GLU A 134 -14.36 -4.10 -3.32
C GLU A 134 -13.20 -3.49 -4.11
N LEU A 135 -12.00 -4.06 -3.96
CA LEU A 135 -10.78 -3.45 -4.50
C LEU A 135 -10.41 -4.00 -5.88
N PHE A 136 -9.90 -3.09 -6.68
CA PHE A 136 -9.33 -3.34 -8.00
C PHE A 136 -7.91 -2.78 -8.08
N ILE A 137 -7.09 -3.40 -8.91
CA ILE A 137 -5.76 -2.91 -9.29
C ILE A 137 -5.68 -2.68 -10.79
N THR A 138 -4.92 -1.65 -11.16
CA THR A 138 -4.55 -1.43 -12.56
C THR A 138 -3.06 -1.67 -12.74
N GLY A 139 -2.70 -2.43 -13.78
CA GLY A 139 -1.32 -2.60 -14.18
C GLY A 139 -0.95 -1.64 -15.32
N LEU A 140 0.30 -1.17 -15.34
CA LEU A 140 0.80 -0.27 -16.39
C LEU A 140 0.69 -0.88 -17.80
N GLY A 141 0.65 -2.20 -17.90
CA GLY A 141 0.42 -2.93 -19.15
C GLY A 141 -1.03 -2.92 -19.67
N GLY A 142 -1.92 -2.11 -19.09
CA GLY A 142 -3.32 -1.97 -19.52
C GLY A 142 -4.24 -3.05 -18.94
N THR A 143 -3.93 -3.59 -17.77
CA THR A 143 -4.76 -4.57 -17.08
C THR A 143 -5.63 -3.91 -16.00
N LEU A 144 -6.82 -4.46 -15.79
CA LEU A 144 -7.69 -4.19 -14.65
C LEU A 144 -8.05 -5.53 -14.02
N ASP A 145 -7.64 -5.73 -12.78
CA ASP A 145 -7.84 -6.98 -12.06
C ASP A 145 -8.59 -6.70 -10.75
N LYS A 146 -9.54 -7.56 -10.37
CA LYS A 146 -10.22 -7.48 -9.06
C LYS A 146 -9.45 -8.32 -8.04
N ILE A 147 -9.25 -7.79 -6.84
CA ILE A 147 -8.69 -8.57 -5.73
C ILE A 147 -9.83 -9.37 -5.10
N VAL A 148 -9.69 -10.68 -5.02
CA VAL A 148 -10.71 -11.58 -4.49
C VAL A 148 -10.10 -12.55 -3.49
N ARG A 149 -10.93 -13.00 -2.55
CA ARG A 149 -10.55 -14.11 -1.67
C ARG A 149 -10.51 -15.40 -2.47
N ALA A 150 -9.41 -16.16 -2.40
CA ALA A 150 -9.37 -17.49 -2.98
C ALA A 150 -10.46 -18.38 -2.37
N ARG A 151 -11.11 -19.20 -3.18
CA ARG A 151 -12.09 -20.18 -2.65
C ARG A 151 -11.34 -21.24 -1.86
N SER A 152 -11.97 -21.80 -0.83
CA SER A 152 -11.39 -22.78 0.10
C SER A 152 -10.87 -24.09 -0.51
N SER A 153 -10.97 -24.27 -1.82
CA SER A 153 -10.33 -25.36 -2.57
C SER A 153 -8.92 -25.02 -3.08
N ALA A 154 -8.44 -23.82 -2.82
CA ALA A 154 -7.17 -23.29 -3.28
C ALA A 154 -6.37 -22.77 -2.08
N ASP A 155 -5.96 -23.68 -1.24
CA ASP A 155 -4.88 -23.53 -0.28
C ASP A 155 -3.59 -23.86 -1.04
N PHE A 156 -2.94 -22.84 -1.61
CA PHE A 156 -1.78 -23.05 -2.48
C PHE A 156 -0.49 -23.26 -1.71
N ASP A 157 -0.43 -22.84 -0.46
CA ASP A 157 0.76 -23.00 0.39
C ASP A 157 0.62 -24.06 1.46
N GLY A 158 -0.57 -24.65 1.64
CA GLY A 158 -0.83 -25.73 2.59
C GLY A 158 -0.92 -25.29 4.05
N ASP A 159 -1.15 -23.99 4.31
CA ASP A 159 -1.25 -23.45 5.68
C ASP A 159 -2.64 -23.56 6.29
N PHE A 160 -3.60 -24.18 5.58
CA PHE A 160 -5.00 -24.34 5.95
C PHE A 160 -5.81 -23.02 6.07
N LYS A 161 -5.28 -21.91 5.53
CA LYS A 161 -5.98 -20.65 5.41
C LYS A 161 -6.42 -20.43 3.97
N THR A 162 -7.37 -19.52 3.78
CA THR A 162 -7.84 -19.18 2.45
C THR A 162 -6.95 -18.11 1.85
N ASP A 163 -6.25 -18.44 0.77
CA ASP A 163 -5.38 -17.52 0.06
C ASP A 163 -6.15 -16.40 -0.65
N VAL A 164 -5.51 -15.25 -0.79
CA VAL A 164 -6.00 -14.14 -1.59
C VAL A 164 -5.43 -14.25 -3.01
N SER A 165 -6.24 -13.97 -4.00
CA SER A 165 -5.83 -14.04 -5.40
C SER A 165 -6.32 -12.85 -6.22
N VAL A 166 -5.78 -12.72 -7.43
CA VAL A 166 -6.22 -11.73 -8.41
C VAL A 166 -7.02 -12.43 -9.51
N PHE A 167 -8.25 -11.99 -9.71
CA PHE A 167 -9.14 -12.53 -10.72
C PHE A 167 -9.26 -11.56 -11.90
N ARG A 168 -9.01 -12.06 -13.11
CA ARG A 168 -9.28 -11.35 -14.36
C ARG A 168 -10.63 -11.85 -14.90
N PRO A 169 -11.65 -11.00 -15.04
CA PRO A 169 -12.86 -11.38 -15.76
C PRO A 169 -12.48 -11.75 -17.20
N SER A 170 -12.91 -12.92 -17.66
CA SER A 170 -12.81 -13.25 -19.08
C SER A 170 -13.68 -12.27 -19.85
N THR A 171 -13.08 -11.53 -20.75
CA THR A 171 -13.84 -10.83 -21.79
C THR A 171 -14.53 -11.90 -22.65
N GLY A 172 -15.84 -12.06 -22.48
CA GLY A 172 -16.68 -12.89 -23.34
C GLY A 172 -16.78 -12.28 -24.73
#